data_6b63ecc7512de57ddfb89142990c4b0f
#
_entry.id   6b63ecc7512de57ddfb89142990c4b0f
#
_cell.length_a   1.000
_cell.length_b   1.000
_cell.length_c   1.000
_cell.angle_alpha   90.00
_cell.angle_beta   90.00
_cell.angle_gamma   90.00
#
_symmetry.space_group_name_H-M   'P 1'
#
loop_
_entity.id
_entity.type
_entity.pdbx_description
1 polymer ?
#
loop_
_entity_poly.entity_id
_entity_poly.type
_entity_poly.pdbx_seq_one_letter_code
_entity_poly.pdbx_strand_id
1 'polypeptide(L)'
;LLEKFIISRLYGREIDSLLATWGISLILQQAARSIFGTQGVNVTAPSFLNGGIKIGGCTFSYNRLFIILLVALCLVWFIMYKSNFGKQMRAVMQNRTMAKCMGINSRKVDNITFAIGSGLAGIAGCSVALLGSIDSTVGQSYIVNSFMAVVLGGVGKLLGTAIGSVIIGSASIFTENYTSSTIAKAIVLLIVIIFLQKRPQGLFVIKSRNLDE
;
A
#
# COMPACT_ATOMS: atom_id res chain seq x y z
N LEU A 1 16.11 8.65 5.14
CA LEU A 1 16.77 8.96 6.43
C LEU A 1 16.35 7.95 7.51
N LEU A 2 15.06 7.74 7.75
CA LEU A 2 14.53 6.82 8.79
C LEU A 2 15.07 5.39 8.62
N GLU A 3 15.09 4.87 7.38
CA GLU A 3 15.64 3.53 7.09
C GLU A 3 17.11 3.45 7.51
N LYS A 4 17.93 4.43 7.13
CA LYS A 4 19.38 4.43 7.37
C LYS A 4 19.72 4.53 8.87
N PHE A 5 18.97 5.29 9.66
CA PHE A 5 19.28 5.55 11.06
C PHE A 5 18.66 4.53 12.03
N ILE A 6 17.47 4.03 11.71
CA ILE A 6 16.68 3.21 12.64
C ILE A 6 16.54 1.78 12.11
N ILE A 7 15.96 1.59 10.92
CA ILE A 7 15.62 0.26 10.42
C ILE A 7 16.86 -0.57 10.10
N SER A 8 17.91 0.06 9.53
CA SER A 8 19.15 -0.65 9.18
C SER A 8 19.88 -1.27 10.37
N ARG A 9 19.65 -0.77 11.58
CA ARG A 9 20.23 -1.33 12.82
C ARG A 9 19.42 -2.49 13.39
N LEU A 10 18.16 -2.62 12.97
CA LEU A 10 17.23 -3.64 13.44
C LEU A 10 17.08 -4.82 12.44
N TYR A 11 17.86 -4.85 11.37
CA TYR A 11 17.86 -5.98 10.44
C TYR A 11 18.20 -7.30 11.15
N GLY A 12 17.30 -8.28 11.01
CA GLY A 12 17.39 -9.58 11.66
C GLY A 12 16.54 -9.73 12.93
N ARG A 13 15.89 -8.65 13.37
CA ARG A 13 14.89 -8.64 14.45
C ARG A 13 13.59 -8.09 13.95
N GLU A 14 12.74 -8.96 13.40
CA GLU A 14 11.51 -8.55 12.71
C GLU A 14 10.54 -7.82 13.65
N ILE A 15 10.38 -8.33 14.88
CA ILE A 15 9.48 -7.74 15.88
C ILE A 15 9.96 -6.34 16.31
N ASP A 16 11.25 -6.18 16.56
CA ASP A 16 11.81 -4.88 16.96
C ASP A 16 11.69 -3.85 15.84
N SER A 17 11.83 -4.29 14.59
CA SER A 17 11.63 -3.44 13.41
C SER A 17 10.18 -2.97 13.27
N LEU A 18 9.21 -3.87 13.50
CA LEU A 18 7.78 -3.52 13.48
C LEU A 18 7.43 -2.53 14.60
N LEU A 19 7.92 -2.77 15.82
CA LEU A 19 7.68 -1.86 16.96
C LEU A 19 8.31 -0.48 16.72
N ALA A 20 9.54 -0.44 16.19
CA ALA A 20 10.20 0.82 15.88
C ALA A 20 9.46 1.62 14.80
N THR A 21 9.02 0.98 13.72
CA THR A 21 8.24 1.66 12.67
C THR A 21 6.89 2.15 13.17
N TRP A 22 6.24 1.38 14.05
CA TRP A 22 4.99 1.81 14.68
C TRP A 22 5.19 3.00 15.62
N GLY A 23 6.25 2.97 16.45
CA GLY A 23 6.61 4.09 17.30
C GLY A 23 6.88 5.39 16.52
N ILE A 24 7.62 5.28 15.40
CA ILE A 24 7.85 6.42 14.50
C ILE A 24 6.53 6.93 13.91
N SER A 25 5.63 6.03 13.52
CA SER A 25 4.31 6.40 13.01
C SER A 25 3.52 7.23 14.02
N LEU A 26 3.53 6.82 15.31
CA LEU A 26 2.86 7.57 16.37
C LEU A 26 3.48 8.96 16.61
N ILE A 27 4.82 9.05 16.56
CA ILE A 27 5.53 10.34 16.67
C ILE A 27 5.14 11.27 15.53
N LEU A 28 5.11 10.77 14.28
CA LEU A 28 4.72 11.55 13.12
C LEU A 28 3.25 11.99 13.17
N GLN A 29 2.35 11.11 13.62
CA GLN A 29 0.94 11.45 13.83
C GLN A 29 0.77 12.55 14.87
N GLN A 30 1.49 12.44 15.98
CA GLN A 30 1.45 13.47 17.04
C GLN A 30 2.06 14.78 16.58
N ALA A 31 3.16 14.75 15.83
CA ALA A 31 3.75 15.92 15.23
C ALA A 31 2.77 16.62 14.25
N ALA A 32 2.09 15.84 13.41
CA ALA A 32 1.07 16.37 12.51
C ALA A 32 -0.08 17.03 13.29
N ARG A 33 -0.55 16.42 14.38
CA ARG A 33 -1.58 17.02 15.26
C ARG A 33 -1.11 18.32 15.90
N SER A 34 0.15 18.38 16.30
CA SER A 34 0.70 19.59 16.94
C SER A 34 0.84 20.76 15.97
N ILE A 35 1.10 20.47 14.67
CA ILE A 35 1.31 21.49 13.64
C ILE A 35 -0.02 21.92 13.00
N PHE A 36 -0.88 20.96 12.63
CA PHE A 36 -2.12 21.21 11.88
C PHE A 36 -3.38 21.22 12.75
N GLY A 37 -3.25 20.90 14.03
CA GLY A 37 -4.39 20.76 14.95
C GLY A 37 -5.01 19.36 14.93
N THR A 38 -6.02 19.19 15.80
CA THR A 38 -6.74 17.91 15.99
C THR A 38 -7.95 17.76 15.06
N GLN A 39 -8.40 18.86 14.46
CA GLN A 39 -9.57 18.88 13.59
C GLN A 39 -9.16 18.45 12.16
N GLY A 40 -9.98 17.63 11.53
CA GLY A 40 -9.75 17.25 10.12
C GLY A 40 -9.73 18.46 9.20
N VAL A 41 -8.72 18.53 8.34
CA VAL A 41 -8.58 19.60 7.36
C VAL A 41 -9.23 19.17 6.05
N ASN A 42 -10.17 20.00 5.56
CA ASN A 42 -10.74 19.80 4.24
C ASN A 42 -9.84 20.46 3.19
N VAL A 43 -9.30 19.65 2.29
CA VAL A 43 -8.53 20.15 1.15
C VAL A 43 -9.50 20.42 0.00
N THR A 44 -9.64 21.69 -0.37
CA THR A 44 -10.42 22.06 -1.55
C THR A 44 -9.69 21.64 -2.81
N ALA A 45 -10.34 20.84 -3.64
CA ALA A 45 -9.78 20.44 -4.92
C ALA A 45 -9.57 21.69 -5.82
N PRO A 46 -8.51 21.73 -6.64
CA PRO A 46 -8.29 22.79 -7.61
C PRO A 46 -9.50 22.97 -8.53
N SER A 47 -9.75 24.20 -8.97
CA SER A 47 -10.96 24.56 -9.74
C SER A 47 -11.17 23.73 -11.01
N PHE A 48 -10.11 23.19 -11.63
CA PHE A 48 -10.21 22.34 -12.81
C PHE A 48 -10.67 20.90 -12.50
N LEU A 49 -10.67 20.48 -11.23
CA LEU A 49 -11.19 19.19 -10.77
C LEU A 49 -12.62 19.31 -10.19
N ASN A 50 -13.14 20.54 -10.02
CA ASN A 50 -14.50 20.82 -9.59
C ASN A 50 -15.47 20.65 -10.76
N GLY A 51 -15.84 19.40 -11.07
CA GLY A 51 -16.78 19.08 -12.12
C GLY A 51 -17.02 17.57 -12.18
N GLY A 52 -17.94 17.16 -13.03
CA GLY A 52 -18.25 15.75 -13.24
C GLY A 52 -18.83 15.52 -14.62
N ILE A 53 -18.51 14.37 -15.20
CA ILE A 53 -19.12 13.89 -16.44
C ILE A 53 -20.40 13.13 -16.07
N LYS A 54 -21.53 13.54 -16.63
CA LYS A 54 -22.79 12.81 -16.49
C LYS A 54 -22.87 11.76 -17.58
N ILE A 55 -22.74 10.49 -17.21
CA ILE A 55 -22.90 9.35 -18.12
C ILE A 55 -24.02 8.47 -17.57
N GLY A 56 -25.11 8.33 -18.32
CA GLY A 56 -26.19 7.42 -17.99
C GLY A 56 -26.87 7.65 -16.64
N GLY A 57 -26.97 8.92 -16.18
CA GLY A 57 -27.60 9.26 -14.89
C GLY A 57 -26.66 9.23 -13.67
N CYS A 58 -25.43 8.77 -13.82
CA CYS A 58 -24.42 8.83 -12.78
C CYS A 58 -23.45 9.98 -13.04
N THR A 59 -23.15 10.78 -12.00
CA THR A 59 -22.15 11.86 -12.07
C THR A 59 -20.80 11.32 -11.62
N PHE A 60 -19.85 11.21 -12.54
CA PHE A 60 -18.45 10.88 -12.23
C PHE A 60 -17.67 12.16 -11.94
N SER A 61 -17.30 12.38 -10.69
CA SER A 61 -16.44 13.51 -10.31
C SER A 61 -15.06 13.38 -10.97
N TYR A 62 -14.54 14.49 -11.51
CA TYR A 62 -13.19 14.55 -12.09
C TYR A 62 -12.10 14.14 -11.09
N ASN A 63 -12.27 14.37 -9.79
CA ASN A 63 -11.36 13.94 -8.74
C ASN A 63 -11.15 12.41 -8.76
N ARG A 64 -12.22 11.62 -8.89
CA ARG A 64 -12.14 10.16 -8.92
C ARG A 64 -11.46 9.65 -10.18
N LEU A 65 -11.76 10.27 -11.33
CA LEU A 65 -11.11 9.95 -12.60
C LEU A 65 -9.60 10.26 -12.56
N PHE A 66 -9.24 11.39 -11.97
CA PHE A 66 -7.84 11.77 -11.78
C PHE A 66 -7.08 10.77 -10.91
N ILE A 67 -7.67 10.31 -9.81
CA ILE A 67 -7.07 9.29 -8.93
C ILE A 67 -6.87 7.97 -9.67
N ILE A 68 -7.87 7.52 -10.44
CA ILE A 68 -7.77 6.29 -11.25
C ILE A 68 -6.63 6.42 -12.28
N LEU A 69 -6.56 7.55 -12.98
CA LEU A 69 -5.51 7.83 -13.95
C LEU A 69 -4.13 7.83 -13.30
N LEU A 70 -3.99 8.46 -12.13
CA LEU A 70 -2.75 8.55 -11.39
C LEU A 70 -2.28 7.17 -10.91
N VAL A 71 -3.19 6.34 -10.39
CA VAL A 71 -2.88 4.95 -9.99
C VAL A 71 -2.48 4.12 -11.21
N ALA A 72 -3.21 4.23 -12.33
CA ALA A 72 -2.88 3.52 -13.57
C ALA A 72 -1.49 3.93 -14.09
N LEU A 73 -1.15 5.21 -14.04
CA LEU A 73 0.14 5.74 -14.46
C LEU A 73 1.28 5.24 -13.58
N CYS A 74 1.07 5.20 -12.25
CA CYS A 74 2.01 4.60 -11.30
C CYS A 74 2.23 3.11 -11.57
N LEU A 75 1.17 2.36 -11.87
CA LEU A 75 1.26 0.94 -12.21
C LEU A 75 2.01 0.71 -13.52
N VAL A 76 1.71 1.48 -14.57
CA VAL A 76 2.41 1.40 -15.85
C VAL A 76 3.89 1.74 -15.68
N TRP A 77 4.21 2.82 -14.95
CA TRP A 77 5.59 3.21 -14.66
C TRP A 77 6.35 2.12 -13.92
N PHE A 78 5.72 1.47 -12.93
CA PHE A 78 6.33 0.38 -12.17
C PHE A 78 6.48 -0.91 -13.02
N ILE A 79 5.54 -1.21 -13.91
CA ILE A 79 5.62 -2.35 -14.84
C ILE A 79 6.71 -2.13 -15.89
N MET A 80 6.82 -0.92 -16.42
CA MET A 80 7.88 -0.54 -17.36
C MET A 80 9.26 -0.53 -16.69
N TYR A 81 9.32 -0.41 -15.36
CA TYR A 81 10.54 -0.53 -14.57
C TYR A 81 11.01 -2.00 -14.45
N LYS A 82 10.99 -2.72 -15.58
CA LYS A 82 11.68 -4.02 -15.81
C LYS A 82 13.21 -3.87 -15.75
N SER A 83 13.68 -2.84 -15.10
CA SER A 83 15.07 -2.42 -14.96
C SER A 83 15.88 -3.46 -14.18
N ASN A 84 17.18 -3.40 -14.33
CA ASN A 84 18.14 -4.18 -13.54
C ASN A 84 17.92 -4.03 -12.02
N PHE A 85 17.37 -2.90 -11.56
CA PHE A 85 16.99 -2.67 -10.18
C PHE A 85 15.90 -3.64 -9.69
N GLY A 86 14.86 -3.87 -10.47
CA GLY A 86 13.79 -4.82 -10.10
C GLY A 86 14.30 -6.28 -10.02
N LYS A 87 15.32 -6.63 -10.81
CA LYS A 87 16.00 -7.94 -10.70
C LYS A 87 16.81 -8.03 -9.40
N GLN A 88 17.57 -6.98 -9.06
CA GLN A 88 18.34 -6.90 -7.82
C GLN A 88 17.44 -6.97 -6.59
N MET A 89 16.31 -6.26 -6.59
CA MET A 89 15.32 -6.27 -5.52
C MET A 89 14.77 -7.69 -5.29
N ARG A 90 14.37 -8.40 -6.36
CA ARG A 90 13.89 -9.79 -6.25
C ARG A 90 14.98 -10.74 -5.77
N ALA A 91 16.22 -10.57 -6.22
CA ALA A 91 17.35 -11.39 -5.76
C ALA A 91 17.60 -11.21 -4.27
N VAL A 92 17.57 -9.96 -3.76
CA VAL A 92 17.74 -9.67 -2.32
C VAL A 92 16.60 -10.23 -1.50
N MET A 93 15.36 -10.20 -2.02
CA MET A 93 14.18 -10.78 -1.34
C MET A 93 14.24 -12.31 -1.26
N GLN A 94 14.77 -12.98 -2.30
CA GLN A 94 14.87 -14.44 -2.31
C GLN A 94 15.98 -14.96 -1.39
N ASN A 95 17.18 -14.42 -1.53
CA ASN A 95 18.30 -14.80 -0.67
C ASN A 95 19.31 -13.66 -0.54
N ARG A 96 19.26 -13.00 0.62
CA ARG A 96 20.09 -11.81 0.90
C ARG A 96 21.59 -12.11 0.91
N THR A 97 21.98 -13.29 1.40
CA THR A 97 23.38 -13.70 1.49
C THR A 97 23.94 -13.97 0.10
N MET A 98 23.23 -14.75 -0.71
CA MET A 98 23.60 -15.03 -2.10
C MET A 98 23.67 -13.76 -2.95
N ALA A 99 22.70 -12.84 -2.80
CA ALA A 99 22.72 -11.57 -3.52
C ALA A 99 23.98 -10.73 -3.21
N LYS A 100 24.44 -10.75 -1.96
CA LYS A 100 25.71 -10.10 -1.57
C LYS A 100 26.91 -10.76 -2.23
N CYS A 101 26.95 -12.08 -2.30
CA CYS A 101 28.04 -12.83 -2.97
C CYS A 101 28.11 -12.51 -4.47
N MET A 102 26.95 -12.21 -5.09
CA MET A 102 26.87 -11.76 -6.49
C MET A 102 27.19 -10.27 -6.68
N GLY A 103 27.73 -9.58 -5.67
CA GLY A 103 28.12 -8.18 -5.73
C GLY A 103 26.97 -7.17 -5.58
N ILE A 104 25.75 -7.62 -5.24
CA ILE A 104 24.60 -6.73 -5.06
C ILE A 104 24.69 -6.04 -3.68
N ASN A 105 24.71 -4.72 -3.67
CA ASN A 105 24.69 -3.97 -2.42
C ASN A 105 23.25 -3.94 -1.84
N SER A 106 22.94 -4.93 -1.00
CA SER A 106 21.61 -5.10 -0.39
C SER A 106 21.12 -3.84 0.34
N ARG A 107 22.01 -3.10 1.04
CA ARG A 107 21.63 -1.85 1.74
C ARG A 107 21.15 -0.78 0.78
N LYS A 108 21.79 -0.61 -0.39
CA LYS A 108 21.33 0.36 -1.39
C LYS A 108 19.98 -0.04 -1.96
N VAL A 109 19.78 -1.33 -2.22
CA VAL A 109 18.50 -1.86 -2.74
C VAL A 109 17.39 -1.61 -1.71
N ASP A 110 17.61 -1.92 -0.44
CA ASP A 110 16.64 -1.70 0.63
C ASP A 110 16.28 -0.21 0.77
N ASN A 111 17.27 0.67 0.81
CA ASN A 111 17.07 2.13 0.91
C ASN A 111 16.22 2.68 -0.24
N ILE A 112 16.53 2.28 -1.47
CA ILE A 112 15.79 2.75 -2.65
C ILE A 112 14.37 2.17 -2.66
N THR A 113 14.20 0.89 -2.30
CA THR A 113 12.88 0.24 -2.20
C THR A 113 12.01 0.95 -1.18
N PHE A 114 12.55 1.24 -0.01
CA PHE A 114 11.84 1.98 1.04
C PHE A 114 11.49 3.41 0.61
N ALA A 115 12.41 4.09 -0.09
CA ALA A 115 12.16 5.43 -0.63
C ALA A 115 11.04 5.44 -1.67
N ILE A 116 11.01 4.46 -2.58
CA ILE A 116 9.94 4.31 -3.57
C ILE A 116 8.60 4.01 -2.86
N GLY A 117 8.58 3.08 -1.90
CA GLY A 117 7.38 2.73 -1.14
C GLY A 117 6.81 3.93 -0.37
N SER A 118 7.67 4.71 0.30
CA SER A 118 7.23 5.91 1.01
C SER A 118 6.75 7.02 0.07
N GLY A 119 7.37 7.16 -1.11
CA GLY A 119 6.92 8.08 -2.14
C GLY A 119 5.53 7.73 -2.68
N LEU A 120 5.30 6.44 -2.99
CA LEU A 120 3.98 5.95 -3.42
C LEU A 120 2.91 6.13 -2.33
N ALA A 121 3.26 5.89 -1.06
CA ALA A 121 2.36 6.14 0.06
C ALA A 121 2.00 7.63 0.18
N GLY A 122 2.96 8.54 -0.06
CA GLY A 122 2.70 9.97 -0.11
C GLY A 122 1.73 10.36 -1.22
N ILE A 123 1.92 9.84 -2.44
CA ILE A 123 1.01 10.05 -3.57
C ILE A 123 -0.40 9.51 -3.23
N ALA A 124 -0.49 8.33 -2.63
CA ALA A 124 -1.76 7.76 -2.20
C ALA A 124 -2.44 8.63 -1.14
N GLY A 125 -1.68 9.15 -0.16
CA GLY A 125 -2.19 10.08 0.84
C GLY A 125 -2.75 11.38 0.23
N CYS A 126 -2.05 11.98 -0.74
CA CYS A 126 -2.54 13.13 -1.49
C CYS A 126 -3.83 12.81 -2.25
N SER A 127 -3.93 11.60 -2.83
CA SER A 127 -5.13 11.16 -3.55
C SER A 127 -6.33 11.00 -2.62
N VAL A 128 -6.11 10.45 -1.42
CA VAL A 128 -7.16 10.33 -0.39
C VAL A 128 -7.60 11.70 0.10
N ALA A 129 -6.66 12.66 0.19
CA ALA A 129 -6.94 14.04 0.57
C ALA A 129 -7.98 14.73 -0.31
N LEU A 130 -7.99 14.40 -1.60
CA LEU A 130 -8.96 14.95 -2.56
C LEU A 130 -10.37 14.35 -2.42
N LEU A 131 -10.53 13.25 -1.68
CA LEU A 131 -11.82 12.58 -1.49
C LEU A 131 -12.62 13.12 -0.30
N GLY A 132 -11.95 13.72 0.69
CA GLY A 132 -12.64 14.21 1.88
C GLY A 132 -11.71 14.83 2.91
N SER A 133 -12.24 15.06 4.12
CA SER A 133 -11.46 15.57 5.24
C SER A 133 -10.36 14.60 5.64
N ILE A 134 -9.17 15.14 5.83
CA ILE A 134 -8.01 14.38 6.32
C ILE A 134 -7.84 14.62 7.79
N ASP A 135 -7.72 13.53 8.53
CA ASP A 135 -7.27 13.51 9.91
C ASP A 135 -5.88 12.85 9.99
N SER A 136 -5.12 13.17 11.02
CA SER A 136 -3.79 12.58 11.27
C SER A 136 -3.81 11.05 11.42
N THR A 137 -4.97 10.44 11.65
CA THR A 137 -5.17 8.98 11.81
C THR A 137 -5.67 8.28 10.55
N VAL A 138 -5.95 9.00 9.46
CA VAL A 138 -6.47 8.41 8.20
C VAL A 138 -5.61 7.25 7.71
N GLY A 139 -4.27 7.38 7.76
CA GLY A 139 -3.35 6.31 7.36
C GLY A 139 -3.58 5.00 8.12
N GLN A 140 -3.92 5.08 9.40
CA GLN A 140 -4.18 3.89 10.23
C GLN A 140 -5.44 3.14 9.81
N SER A 141 -6.47 3.85 9.33
CA SER A 141 -7.70 3.21 8.83
C SER A 141 -7.49 2.50 7.49
N TYR A 142 -6.53 2.97 6.67
CA TYR A 142 -6.22 2.35 5.38
C TYR A 142 -5.19 1.22 5.45
N ILE A 143 -4.36 1.15 6.54
CA ILE A 143 -3.30 0.14 6.64
C ILE A 143 -3.87 -1.27 6.63
N VAL A 144 -5.00 -1.51 7.30
CA VAL A 144 -5.64 -2.82 7.37
C VAL A 144 -6.13 -3.25 5.99
N ASN A 145 -6.81 -2.36 5.25
CA ASN A 145 -7.29 -2.64 3.91
C ASN A 145 -6.14 -2.89 2.93
N SER A 146 -5.07 -2.11 3.04
CA SER A 146 -3.86 -2.28 2.21
C SER A 146 -3.17 -3.60 2.51
N PHE A 147 -3.06 -3.99 3.78
CA PHE A 147 -2.50 -5.27 4.18
C PHE A 147 -3.33 -6.45 3.63
N MET A 148 -4.65 -6.39 3.76
CA MET A 148 -5.55 -7.38 3.19
C MET A 148 -5.37 -7.50 1.67
N ALA A 149 -5.24 -6.37 0.96
CA ALA A 149 -5.05 -6.35 -0.49
C ALA A 149 -3.73 -7.01 -0.92
N VAL A 150 -2.64 -6.77 -0.17
CA VAL A 150 -1.33 -7.39 -0.44
C VAL A 150 -1.36 -8.89 -0.19
N VAL A 151 -1.96 -9.31 0.92
CA VAL A 151 -2.03 -10.73 1.30
C VAL A 151 -2.95 -11.51 0.36
N LEU A 152 -4.12 -10.95 0.03
CA LEU A 152 -5.05 -11.56 -0.94
C LEU A 152 -4.42 -11.65 -2.34
N GLY A 153 -3.76 -10.61 -2.78
CA GLY A 153 -3.11 -10.56 -4.09
C GLY A 153 -1.92 -11.50 -4.24
N GLY A 154 -1.29 -11.86 -3.12
CA GLY A 154 -0.07 -12.65 -3.03
C GLY A 154 1.17 -11.76 -2.90
N VAL A 155 1.89 -11.97 -1.81
CA VAL A 155 3.10 -11.20 -1.48
C VAL A 155 4.14 -11.35 -2.59
N GLY A 156 4.67 -10.21 -3.05
CA GLY A 156 5.71 -10.17 -4.08
C GLY A 156 5.21 -10.05 -5.54
N LYS A 157 3.90 -10.04 -5.78
CA LYS A 157 3.32 -9.80 -7.12
C LYS A 157 2.50 -8.52 -7.17
N LEU A 158 3.02 -7.51 -7.86
CA LEU A 158 2.36 -6.21 -7.99
C LEU A 158 0.98 -6.31 -8.67
N LEU A 159 0.88 -7.06 -9.77
CA LEU A 159 -0.40 -7.27 -10.45
C LEU A 159 -1.40 -8.00 -9.56
N GLY A 160 -0.95 -8.95 -8.72
CA GLY A 160 -1.77 -9.62 -7.73
C GLY A 160 -2.33 -8.65 -6.71
N THR A 161 -1.48 -7.80 -6.16
CA THR A 161 -1.90 -6.75 -5.20
C THR A 161 -2.87 -5.75 -5.82
N ALA A 162 -2.64 -5.34 -7.07
CA ALA A 162 -3.54 -4.43 -7.78
C ALA A 162 -4.94 -5.05 -7.97
N ILE A 163 -5.02 -6.31 -8.40
CA ILE A 163 -6.29 -7.02 -8.55
C ILE A 163 -6.93 -7.27 -7.17
N GLY A 164 -6.13 -7.66 -6.18
CA GLY A 164 -6.58 -7.84 -4.79
C GLY A 164 -7.19 -6.57 -4.20
N SER A 165 -6.59 -5.41 -4.46
CA SER A 165 -7.11 -4.11 -3.99
C SER A 165 -8.45 -3.76 -4.64
N VAL A 166 -8.64 -4.05 -5.91
CA VAL A 166 -9.93 -3.83 -6.62
C VAL A 166 -11.00 -4.76 -6.05
N ILE A 167 -10.67 -6.03 -5.81
CA ILE A 167 -11.61 -7.01 -5.23
C ILE A 167 -12.03 -6.58 -3.82
N ILE A 168 -11.08 -6.22 -2.96
CA ILE A 168 -11.37 -5.78 -1.59
C ILE A 168 -12.13 -4.46 -1.59
N GLY A 169 -11.75 -3.50 -2.43
CA GLY A 169 -12.43 -2.23 -2.55
C GLY A 169 -13.88 -2.41 -2.99
N SER A 170 -14.15 -3.22 -4.01
CA SER A 170 -15.51 -3.52 -4.45
C SER A 170 -16.31 -4.27 -3.38
N ALA A 171 -15.72 -5.29 -2.75
CA ALA A 171 -16.37 -6.03 -1.67
C ALA A 171 -16.72 -5.12 -0.48
N SER A 172 -15.83 -4.20 -0.10
CA SER A 172 -16.09 -3.23 0.97
C SER A 172 -17.28 -2.34 0.64
N ILE A 173 -17.32 -1.75 -0.57
CA ILE A 173 -18.42 -0.87 -0.99
C ILE A 173 -19.76 -1.64 -1.02
N PHE A 174 -19.77 -2.87 -1.55
CA PHE A 174 -20.98 -3.69 -1.55
C PHE A 174 -21.48 -3.98 -0.13
N THR A 175 -20.57 -4.30 0.78
CA THR A 175 -20.94 -4.63 2.16
C THR A 175 -21.36 -3.38 2.94
N GLU A 176 -20.72 -2.25 2.72
CA GLU A 176 -21.08 -0.95 3.34
C GLU A 176 -22.48 -0.46 2.92
N ASN A 177 -22.94 -0.86 1.74
CA ASN A 177 -24.30 -0.49 1.28
C ASN A 177 -25.42 -1.17 2.09
N TYR A 178 -25.14 -2.34 2.70
CA TYR A 178 -26.11 -3.10 3.50
C TYR A 178 -25.90 -2.99 5.00
N THR A 179 -24.69 -2.53 5.43
CA THR A 179 -24.30 -2.58 6.83
C THR A 179 -23.47 -1.36 7.19
N SER A 180 -23.28 -1.07 8.48
CA SER A 180 -22.39 0.02 8.89
C SER A 180 -20.92 -0.26 8.50
N SER A 181 -20.15 0.80 8.23
CA SER A 181 -18.75 0.73 7.76
C SER A 181 -17.84 -0.15 8.65
N THR A 182 -18.07 -0.16 9.97
CA THR A 182 -17.30 -1.00 10.90
C THR A 182 -17.57 -2.50 10.71
N ILE A 183 -18.84 -2.87 10.57
CA ILE A 183 -19.24 -4.27 10.36
C ILE A 183 -18.82 -4.74 8.97
N ALA A 184 -18.91 -3.87 7.96
CA ALA A 184 -18.45 -4.18 6.62
C ALA A 184 -16.95 -4.54 6.59
N LYS A 185 -16.11 -3.79 7.28
CA LYS A 185 -14.67 -4.10 7.42
C LYS A 185 -14.44 -5.45 8.10
N ALA A 186 -15.19 -5.77 9.15
CA ALA A 186 -15.09 -7.06 9.83
C ALA A 186 -15.49 -8.23 8.93
N ILE A 187 -16.57 -8.08 8.15
CA ILE A 187 -17.02 -9.10 7.19
C ILE A 187 -15.99 -9.33 6.10
N VAL A 188 -15.46 -8.25 5.50
CA VAL A 188 -14.43 -8.36 4.46
C VAL A 188 -13.16 -9.03 5.00
N LEU A 189 -12.74 -8.66 6.23
CA LEU A 189 -11.61 -9.30 6.89
C LEU A 189 -11.85 -10.80 7.08
N LEU A 190 -13.03 -11.19 7.53
CA LEU A 190 -13.41 -12.60 7.73
C LEU A 190 -13.38 -13.37 6.41
N ILE A 191 -13.91 -12.80 5.33
CA ILE A 191 -13.86 -13.41 3.98
C ILE A 191 -12.41 -13.62 3.54
N VAL A 192 -11.54 -12.63 3.75
CA VAL A 192 -10.12 -12.74 3.40
C VAL A 192 -9.44 -13.83 4.22
N ILE A 193 -9.73 -13.95 5.53
CA ILE A 193 -9.19 -15.01 6.38
C ILE A 193 -9.61 -16.39 5.89
N ILE A 194 -10.90 -16.60 5.59
CA ILE A 194 -11.43 -17.87 5.07
C ILE A 194 -10.77 -18.21 3.73
N PHE A 195 -10.58 -17.21 2.87
CA PHE A 195 -9.89 -17.39 1.58
C PHE A 195 -8.44 -17.85 1.78
N LEU A 196 -7.70 -17.21 2.71
CA LEU A 196 -6.31 -17.54 3.01
C LEU A 196 -6.15 -18.93 3.65
N GLN A 197 -7.12 -19.38 4.45
CA GLN A 197 -7.12 -20.76 4.97
C GLN A 197 -7.18 -21.79 3.85
N LYS A 198 -7.90 -21.49 2.75
CA LYS A 198 -7.97 -22.38 1.58
C LYS A 198 -6.80 -22.20 0.62
N ARG A 199 -6.25 -20.97 0.49
CA ARG A 199 -5.14 -20.63 -0.40
C ARG A 199 -4.13 -19.69 0.28
N PRO A 200 -3.22 -20.22 1.13
CA PRO A 200 -2.28 -19.40 1.90
C PRO A 200 -1.29 -18.61 1.03
N GLN A 201 -1.15 -18.95 -0.25
CA GLN A 201 -0.25 -18.28 -1.18
C GLN A 201 -0.88 -17.08 -1.91
N GLY A 202 -2.15 -16.75 -1.60
CA GLY A 202 -2.90 -15.69 -2.29
C GLY A 202 -3.41 -16.09 -3.68
N LEU A 203 -3.94 -15.11 -4.42
CA LEU A 203 -4.49 -15.32 -5.78
C LEU A 203 -3.42 -15.70 -6.81
N PHE A 204 -2.22 -15.13 -6.69
CA PHE A 204 -1.12 -15.33 -7.64
C PHE A 204 0.08 -15.96 -6.96
N VAL A 205 0.23 -17.25 -7.10
CA VAL A 205 1.33 -18.03 -6.52
C VAL A 205 2.65 -17.71 -7.24
N ILE A 206 3.70 -17.36 -6.47
CA ILE A 206 5.06 -17.46 -6.97
C ILE A 206 5.47 -18.92 -6.80
N LYS A 207 5.54 -19.68 -7.88
CA LYS A 207 6.12 -21.01 -7.87
C LYS A 207 7.63 -20.86 -7.61
N SER A 208 8.03 -20.76 -6.34
CA SER A 208 9.43 -20.94 -5.97
C SER A 208 9.76 -22.39 -6.27
N ARG A 209 10.80 -22.61 -7.07
CA ARG A 209 11.36 -23.92 -7.32
C ARG A 209 11.97 -24.36 -5.99
N ASN A 210 11.26 -25.21 -5.24
CA ASN A 210 11.84 -25.87 -4.09
C ASN A 210 13.00 -26.71 -4.62
N LEU A 211 14.21 -26.35 -4.20
CA LEU A 211 15.43 -27.16 -4.34
C LEU A 211 15.52 -28.10 -3.13
N ASP A 212 14.40 -28.76 -2.81
CA ASP A 212 14.38 -29.84 -1.81
C ASP A 212 13.99 -31.11 -2.57
N GLU A 213 14.97 -31.68 -3.26
CA GLU A 213 15.18 -33.09 -3.55
C GLU A 213 16.72 -33.32 -3.69
#